data_a17940e4f4dfbecb666d3ada38d4870a
#
_entry.id   a17940e4f4dfbecb666d3ada38d4870a
#
_cell.length_a   1.000
_cell.length_b   1.000
_cell.length_c   1.000
_cell.angle_alpha   90.00
_cell.angle_beta   90.00
_cell.angle_gamma   90.00
#
_symmetry.space_group_name_H-M   'P 1'
#
loop_
_entity.id
_entity.type
_entity.pdbx_description
1 polymer ?
#
loop_
_entity_poly.entity_id
_entity_poly.type
_entity_poly.pdbx_seq_one_letter_code
_entity_poly.pdbx_strand_id
1 'polypeptide(L)'
;ILQGVINTFLQYLSQFYHFQTNSENTANVVKIVNSYPIFILYVVVLGPVMEELFFRKAVFGYFYDVLIGSKEWIRFFIPALLTGILFAIPHDGFSPIMLIYIAMSFVFSYLYKFTNRIITPMIAHISMNGLVMVIQIMMNGSGM
;
A
#
# COMPACT_ATOMS: atom_id res chain seq x y z
N ILE A 1 -9.54 7.27 3.53
CA ILE A 1 -9.31 8.58 4.19
C ILE A 1 -7.84 8.92 4.23
N LEU A 2 -6.95 8.10 4.85
CA LEU A 2 -5.51 8.38 4.98
C LEU A 2 -4.84 8.64 3.62
N GLN A 3 -5.06 7.80 2.63
CA GLN A 3 -4.53 7.96 1.28
C GLN A 3 -5.00 9.27 0.62
N GLY A 4 -6.27 9.63 0.79
CA GLY A 4 -6.81 10.89 0.28
C GLY A 4 -6.14 12.11 0.92
N VAL A 5 -5.93 12.11 2.24
CA VAL A 5 -5.23 13.18 2.95
C VAL A 5 -3.79 13.33 2.45
N ILE A 6 -3.05 12.22 2.30
CA ILE A 6 -1.68 12.26 1.79
C ILE A 6 -1.66 12.74 0.34
N ASN A 7 -2.56 12.28 -0.52
CA ASN A 7 -2.67 12.75 -1.90
C ASN A 7 -2.93 14.25 -1.98
N THR A 8 -3.89 14.78 -1.20
CA THR A 8 -4.18 16.22 -1.17
C THR A 8 -2.95 17.01 -0.72
N PHE A 9 -2.23 16.52 0.29
CA PHE A 9 -0.99 17.14 0.75
C PHE A 9 0.10 17.13 -0.33
N LEU A 10 0.30 15.99 -1.01
CA LEU A 10 1.26 15.88 -2.12
C LEU A 10 0.88 16.80 -3.30
N GLN A 11 -0.40 16.89 -3.64
CA GLN A 11 -0.88 17.83 -4.67
C GLN A 11 -0.60 19.27 -4.29
N TYR A 12 -0.79 19.65 -3.03
CA TYR A 12 -0.44 20.99 -2.55
C TYR A 12 1.07 21.26 -2.68
N LEU A 13 1.91 20.31 -2.24
CA LEU A 13 3.37 20.45 -2.35
C LEU A 13 3.86 20.47 -3.81
N SER A 14 3.21 19.76 -4.71
CA SER A 14 3.61 19.71 -6.13
C SER A 14 3.49 21.05 -6.83
N GLN A 15 2.68 21.99 -6.34
CA GLN A 15 2.59 23.36 -6.84
C GLN A 15 3.89 24.13 -6.63
N PHE A 16 4.67 23.77 -5.62
CA PHE A 16 5.95 24.44 -5.29
C PHE A 16 7.17 23.68 -5.81
N TYR A 17 7.12 22.35 -5.89
CA TYR A 17 8.29 21.49 -6.14
C TYR A 17 8.24 20.71 -7.45
N HIS A 18 7.20 20.88 -8.28
CA HIS A 18 7.04 20.30 -9.63
C HIS A 18 7.35 18.78 -9.72
N PHE A 19 6.74 17.97 -8.88
CA PHE A 19 6.80 16.50 -8.98
C PHE A 19 5.45 15.88 -9.36
N GLN A 20 5.50 14.65 -9.86
CA GLN A 20 4.28 13.91 -10.22
C GLN A 20 3.51 13.48 -8.96
N THR A 21 2.19 13.64 -9.00
CA THR A 21 1.25 13.24 -7.93
C THR A 21 0.39 12.04 -8.30
N ASN A 22 0.48 11.58 -9.54
CA ASN A 22 -0.27 10.43 -10.03
C ASN A 22 0.60 9.18 -9.97
N SER A 23 0.05 8.08 -9.43
CA SER A 23 0.72 6.80 -9.36
C SER A 23 0.79 6.16 -10.75
N GLU A 24 2.01 5.92 -11.23
CA GLU A 24 2.25 5.17 -12.47
C GLU A 24 1.81 3.71 -12.33
N ASN A 25 2.02 3.12 -11.15
CA ASN A 25 1.54 1.77 -10.86
C ASN A 25 0.03 1.68 -11.04
N THR A 26 -0.74 2.60 -10.45
CA THR A 26 -2.20 2.61 -10.59
C THR A 26 -2.62 2.76 -12.06
N ALA A 27 -2.00 3.67 -12.80
CA ALA A 27 -2.29 3.87 -14.22
C ALA A 27 -2.03 2.60 -15.06
N ASN A 28 -0.90 1.93 -14.82
CA ASN A 28 -0.53 0.69 -15.49
C ASN A 28 -1.49 -0.45 -15.16
N VAL A 29 -1.86 -0.60 -13.89
CA VAL A 29 -2.82 -1.61 -13.43
C VAL A 29 -4.17 -1.40 -14.09
N VAL A 30 -4.69 -0.18 -14.13
CA VAL A 30 -5.97 0.14 -14.79
C VAL A 30 -5.92 -0.20 -16.28
N LYS A 31 -4.81 0.13 -16.97
CA LYS A 31 -4.61 -0.23 -18.38
C LYS A 31 -4.64 -1.74 -18.60
N ILE A 32 -3.99 -2.53 -17.73
CA ILE A 32 -3.98 -3.99 -17.83
C ILE A 32 -5.39 -4.55 -17.57
N VAL A 33 -6.09 -4.07 -16.53
CA VAL A 33 -7.45 -4.52 -16.21
C VAL A 33 -8.42 -4.20 -17.33
N ASN A 34 -8.30 -3.04 -18.00
CA ASN A 34 -9.12 -2.71 -19.16
C ASN A 34 -8.85 -3.63 -20.36
N SER A 35 -7.60 -4.08 -20.56
CA SER A 35 -7.25 -5.01 -21.62
C SER A 35 -7.60 -6.46 -21.27
N TYR A 36 -7.48 -6.83 -20.00
CA TYR A 36 -7.69 -8.18 -19.48
C TYR A 36 -8.50 -8.14 -18.17
N PRO A 37 -9.84 -8.04 -18.23
CA PRO A 37 -10.68 -7.83 -17.04
C PRO A 37 -10.51 -8.86 -15.92
N ILE A 38 -10.17 -10.11 -16.25
CA ILE A 38 -9.89 -11.16 -15.27
C ILE A 38 -8.72 -10.81 -14.32
N PHE A 39 -7.83 -9.93 -14.76
CA PHE A 39 -6.67 -9.48 -13.96
C PHE A 39 -7.09 -8.72 -12.69
N ILE A 40 -8.34 -8.24 -12.63
CA ILE A 40 -8.89 -7.61 -11.43
C ILE A 40 -8.84 -8.52 -10.19
N LEU A 41 -9.02 -9.85 -10.40
CA LEU A 41 -8.91 -10.82 -9.30
C LEU A 41 -7.50 -10.86 -8.71
N TYR A 42 -6.50 -10.74 -9.57
CA TYR A 42 -5.10 -10.66 -9.12
C TYR A 42 -4.86 -9.38 -8.33
N VAL A 43 -5.23 -8.24 -8.90
CA VAL A 43 -4.97 -6.91 -8.31
C VAL A 43 -5.69 -6.72 -6.98
N VAL A 44 -6.95 -7.17 -6.90
CA VAL A 44 -7.80 -6.93 -5.72
C VAL A 44 -7.63 -7.99 -4.65
N VAL A 45 -7.36 -9.24 -5.02
CA VAL A 45 -7.37 -10.35 -4.06
C VAL A 45 -6.02 -11.04 -3.94
N LEU A 46 -5.51 -11.61 -5.03
CA LEU A 46 -4.31 -12.47 -4.97
C LEU A 46 -3.05 -11.68 -4.64
N GLY A 47 -2.86 -10.53 -5.26
CA GLY A 47 -1.74 -9.62 -4.96
C GLY A 47 -1.69 -9.25 -3.48
N PRO A 48 -2.73 -8.60 -2.94
CA PRO A 48 -2.80 -8.28 -1.51
C PRO A 48 -2.55 -9.45 -0.57
N VAL A 49 -3.10 -10.64 -0.87
CA VAL A 49 -2.84 -11.84 -0.04
C VAL A 49 -1.37 -12.21 -0.03
N MET A 50 -0.73 -12.27 -1.19
CA MET A 50 0.69 -12.59 -1.32
C MET A 50 1.58 -11.53 -0.68
N GLU A 51 1.25 -10.26 -0.88
CA GLU A 51 1.97 -9.13 -0.31
C GLU A 51 1.91 -9.12 1.22
N GLU A 52 0.72 -9.36 1.81
CA GLU A 52 0.60 -9.41 3.27
C GLU A 52 1.35 -10.62 3.86
N LEU A 53 1.33 -11.78 3.20
CA LEU A 53 2.13 -12.93 3.63
C LEU A 53 3.62 -12.62 3.60
N PHE A 54 4.10 -11.96 2.56
CA PHE A 54 5.50 -11.61 2.44
C PHE A 54 5.90 -10.47 3.39
N PHE A 55 5.24 -9.33 3.27
CA PHE A 55 5.67 -8.12 3.99
C PHE A 55 5.32 -8.16 5.49
N ARG A 56 4.16 -8.70 5.90
CA ARG A 56 3.74 -8.68 7.32
C ARG A 56 4.18 -9.94 8.04
N LYS A 57 3.89 -11.12 7.47
CA LYS A 57 4.24 -12.35 8.18
C LYS A 57 5.73 -12.66 8.10
N ALA A 58 6.34 -12.58 6.91
CA ALA A 58 7.76 -12.92 6.76
C ALA A 58 8.67 -11.75 7.19
N VAL A 59 8.61 -10.58 6.51
CA VAL A 59 9.60 -9.51 6.72
C VAL A 59 9.37 -8.79 8.05
N PHE A 60 8.17 -8.23 8.27
CA PHE A 60 7.88 -7.52 9.51
C PHE A 60 8.01 -8.44 10.73
N GLY A 61 7.42 -9.64 10.68
CA GLY A 61 7.48 -10.62 11.77
C GLY A 61 8.92 -10.98 12.13
N TYR A 62 9.74 -11.29 11.13
CA TYR A 62 11.15 -11.62 11.34
C TYR A 62 11.90 -10.50 12.06
N PHE A 63 11.84 -9.26 11.56
CA PHE A 63 12.56 -8.15 12.18
C PHE A 63 11.98 -7.74 13.54
N TYR A 64 10.66 -7.91 13.73
CA TYR A 64 10.01 -7.70 15.01
C TYR A 64 10.55 -8.69 16.07
N ASP A 65 10.80 -9.94 15.69
CA ASP A 65 11.34 -10.97 16.59
C ASP A 65 12.85 -10.81 16.80
N VAL A 66 13.61 -10.41 15.79
CA VAL A 66 15.05 -10.12 15.95
C VAL A 66 15.30 -8.99 16.94
N LEU A 67 14.39 -8.03 17.03
CA LEU A 67 14.49 -6.91 17.97
C LEU A 67 13.93 -7.22 19.37
N ILE A 68 13.74 -8.51 19.71
CA ILE A 68 13.29 -8.91 21.05
C ILE A 68 14.29 -8.40 22.11
N GLY A 69 13.78 -7.80 23.18
CA GLY A 69 14.62 -7.13 24.21
C GLY A 69 14.79 -5.63 23.99
N SER A 70 14.48 -5.08 22.80
CA SER A 70 14.40 -3.64 22.58
C SER A 70 13.09 -3.06 23.12
N LYS A 71 13.01 -1.73 23.24
CA LYS A 71 11.76 -1.04 23.60
C LYS A 71 10.68 -1.35 22.55
N GLU A 72 9.43 -1.53 22.96
CA GLU A 72 8.32 -1.95 22.11
C GLU A 72 8.12 -1.01 20.90
N TRP A 73 8.29 0.30 21.07
CA TRP A 73 8.20 1.23 19.95
C TRP A 73 9.30 1.00 18.89
N ILE A 74 10.54 0.64 19.29
CA ILE A 74 11.64 0.30 18.38
C ILE A 74 11.29 -0.97 17.60
N ARG A 75 10.82 -2.00 18.34
CA ARG A 75 10.40 -3.28 17.76
C ARG A 75 9.28 -3.13 16.73
N PHE A 76 8.43 -2.13 16.88
CA PHE A 76 7.36 -1.87 15.93
C PHE A 76 7.80 -0.94 14.79
N PHE A 77 8.34 0.24 15.11
CA PHE A 77 8.59 1.28 14.11
C PHE A 77 9.69 0.92 13.11
N ILE A 78 10.77 0.26 13.56
CA ILE A 78 11.87 -0.11 12.65
C ILE A 78 11.41 -1.14 11.61
N PRO A 79 10.81 -2.28 11.97
CA PRO A 79 10.31 -3.23 10.99
C PRO A 79 9.18 -2.64 10.12
N ALA A 80 8.28 -1.83 10.68
CA ALA A 80 7.20 -1.20 9.92
C ALA A 80 7.73 -0.22 8.88
N LEU A 81 8.76 0.58 9.21
CA LEU A 81 9.40 1.47 8.26
C LEU A 81 10.14 0.69 7.17
N LEU A 82 10.94 -0.32 7.55
CA LEU A 82 11.67 -1.15 6.60
C LEU A 82 10.72 -1.84 5.62
N THR A 83 9.68 -2.49 6.12
CA THR A 83 8.66 -3.12 5.27
C THR A 83 7.90 -2.12 4.42
N GLY A 84 7.65 -0.91 4.94
CA GLY A 84 7.01 0.17 4.19
C GLY A 84 7.83 0.63 3.00
N ILE A 85 9.14 0.81 3.19
CA ILE A 85 10.07 1.17 2.12
C ILE A 85 10.13 0.05 1.08
N LEU A 86 10.34 -1.20 1.53
CA LEU A 86 10.42 -2.35 0.64
C LEU A 86 9.12 -2.59 -0.14
N PHE A 87 7.96 -2.30 0.47
CA PHE A 87 6.65 -2.37 -0.15
C PHE A 87 6.44 -1.27 -1.21
N ALA A 88 6.93 -0.06 -0.94
CA ALA A 88 6.72 1.08 -1.81
C ALA A 88 7.57 1.05 -3.11
N ILE A 89 8.80 0.52 -3.03
CA ILE A 89 9.75 0.51 -4.17
C ILE A 89 9.17 -0.15 -5.43
N PRO A 90 8.58 -1.35 -5.41
CA PRO A 90 8.05 -1.99 -6.61
C PRO A 90 6.79 -1.33 -7.17
N HIS A 91 6.12 -0.45 -6.41
CA HIS A 91 4.90 0.24 -6.85
C HIS A 91 5.22 1.48 -7.67
N ASP A 92 5.79 2.51 -7.05
CA ASP A 92 6.07 3.81 -7.71
C ASP A 92 7.53 4.29 -7.51
N GLY A 93 8.43 3.36 -7.18
CA GLY A 93 9.86 3.66 -7.00
C GLY A 93 10.13 4.69 -5.91
N PHE A 94 11.22 5.44 -6.07
CA PHE A 94 11.62 6.52 -5.16
C PHE A 94 10.93 7.83 -5.58
N SER A 95 9.63 7.90 -5.48
CA SER A 95 8.82 9.09 -5.75
C SER A 95 8.16 9.61 -4.47
N PRO A 96 7.66 10.85 -4.42
CA PRO A 96 6.89 11.33 -3.28
C PRO A 96 5.64 10.50 -2.97
N ILE A 97 5.08 9.81 -3.96
CA ILE A 97 3.94 8.90 -3.82
C ILE A 97 4.29 7.70 -2.92
N MET A 98 5.58 7.34 -2.83
CA MET A 98 6.09 6.35 -1.91
C MET A 98 5.58 6.54 -0.47
N LEU A 99 5.34 7.78 -0.03
CA LEU A 99 4.80 8.09 1.29
C LEU A 99 3.42 7.46 1.54
N ILE A 100 2.59 7.32 0.50
CA ILE A 100 1.28 6.68 0.59
C ILE A 100 1.46 5.20 0.91
N TYR A 101 2.33 4.52 0.18
CA TYR A 101 2.61 3.09 0.37
C TYR A 101 3.25 2.81 1.74
N ILE A 102 4.18 3.67 2.17
CA ILE A 102 4.79 3.57 3.50
C ILE A 102 3.73 3.74 4.59
N ALA A 103 2.88 4.78 4.50
CA ALA A 103 1.82 5.02 5.48
C ALA A 103 0.83 3.86 5.55
N MET A 104 0.45 3.30 4.40
CA MET A 104 -0.41 2.12 4.33
C MET A 104 0.26 0.88 4.94
N SER A 105 1.55 0.69 4.66
CA SER A 105 2.33 -0.39 5.24
C SER A 105 2.38 -0.30 6.77
N PHE A 106 2.48 0.91 7.33
CA PHE A 106 2.37 1.12 8.77
C PHE A 106 1.00 0.69 9.33
N VAL A 107 -0.09 1.06 8.65
CA VAL A 107 -1.45 0.65 9.06
C VAL A 107 -1.59 -0.88 9.03
N PHE A 108 -1.13 -1.54 7.96
CA PHE A 108 -1.23 -3.00 7.86
C PHE A 108 -0.34 -3.72 8.87
N SER A 109 0.87 -3.20 9.14
CA SER A 109 1.74 -3.72 10.19
C SER A 109 1.11 -3.56 11.58
N TYR A 110 0.46 -2.42 11.84
CA TYR A 110 -0.28 -2.18 13.07
C TYR A 110 -1.46 -3.16 13.21
N LEU A 111 -2.26 -3.34 12.16
CA LEU A 111 -3.38 -4.29 12.18
C LEU A 111 -2.91 -5.71 12.44
N TYR A 112 -1.82 -6.12 11.78
CA TYR A 112 -1.21 -7.45 12.00
C TYR A 112 -0.75 -7.61 13.46
N LYS A 113 0.00 -6.67 13.99
CA LYS A 113 0.53 -6.71 15.35
C LYS A 113 -0.58 -6.65 16.39
N PHE A 114 -1.57 -5.77 16.21
CA PHE A 114 -2.64 -5.56 17.18
C PHE A 114 -3.58 -6.76 17.27
N THR A 115 -3.90 -7.40 16.14
CA THR A 115 -4.84 -8.52 16.08
C THR A 115 -4.16 -9.89 16.20
N ASN A 116 -2.85 -9.97 16.01
CA ASN A 116 -2.07 -11.21 15.86
C ASN A 116 -2.62 -12.15 14.76
N ARG A 117 -3.34 -11.59 13.77
CA ARG A 117 -3.97 -12.35 12.69
C ARG A 117 -3.63 -11.72 11.35
N ILE A 118 -2.99 -12.50 10.48
CA ILE A 118 -2.63 -12.05 9.13
C ILE A 118 -3.85 -11.74 8.25
N ILE A 119 -4.98 -12.40 8.52
CA ILE A 119 -6.23 -12.18 7.77
C ILE A 119 -6.74 -10.73 7.92
N THR A 120 -6.45 -10.06 9.02
CA THR A 120 -6.93 -8.69 9.26
C THR A 120 -6.33 -7.68 8.29
N PRO A 121 -4.99 -7.57 8.14
CA PRO A 121 -4.43 -6.69 7.12
C PRO A 121 -4.75 -7.17 5.70
N MET A 122 -4.89 -8.47 5.43
CA MET A 122 -5.34 -8.96 4.12
C MET A 122 -6.71 -8.40 3.74
N ILE A 123 -7.71 -8.48 4.63
CA ILE A 123 -9.05 -7.94 4.38
C ILE A 123 -8.99 -6.43 4.17
N ALA A 124 -8.22 -5.70 5.00
CA ALA A 124 -8.07 -4.27 4.86
C ALA A 124 -7.44 -3.89 3.51
N HIS A 125 -6.42 -4.60 3.08
CA HIS A 125 -5.72 -4.37 1.81
C HIS A 125 -6.62 -4.72 0.61
N ILE A 126 -7.27 -5.87 0.61
CA ILE A 126 -8.26 -6.27 -0.42
C ILE A 126 -9.36 -5.22 -0.55
N SER A 127 -9.93 -4.78 0.57
CA SER A 127 -10.99 -3.77 0.57
C SER A 127 -10.52 -2.43 -0.01
N MET A 128 -9.29 -2.04 0.31
CA MET A 128 -8.70 -0.82 -0.20
C MET A 128 -8.42 -0.89 -1.70
N ASN A 129 -7.79 -1.96 -2.18
CA ASN A 129 -7.54 -2.14 -3.61
C ASN A 129 -8.86 -2.24 -4.40
N GLY A 130 -9.86 -2.94 -3.86
CA GLY A 130 -11.19 -2.99 -4.44
C GLY A 130 -11.84 -1.61 -4.56
N LEU A 131 -11.77 -0.80 -3.50
CA LEU A 131 -12.30 0.57 -3.53
C LEU A 131 -11.57 1.44 -4.58
N VAL A 132 -10.24 1.39 -4.61
CA VAL A 132 -9.45 2.13 -5.61
C VAL A 132 -9.84 1.72 -7.03
N MET A 133 -9.96 0.42 -7.31
CA MET A 133 -10.34 -0.08 -8.64
C MET A 133 -11.77 0.35 -9.03
N VAL A 134 -12.74 0.30 -8.12
CA VAL A 134 -14.09 0.79 -8.39
C VAL A 134 -14.07 2.27 -8.75
N ILE A 135 -13.37 3.10 -7.98
CA ILE A 135 -13.25 4.54 -8.26
C ILE A 135 -12.61 4.78 -9.63
N GLN A 136 -11.52 4.09 -9.96
CA GLN A 136 -10.81 4.23 -11.23
C GLN A 136 -11.69 3.84 -12.44
N ILE A 137 -12.44 2.74 -12.32
CA ILE A 137 -13.36 2.30 -13.39
C ILE A 137 -14.50 3.32 -13.56
N MET A 138 -15.06 3.84 -12.48
CA MET A 138 -16.11 4.86 -12.55
C MET A 138 -15.61 6.17 -13.18
N MET A 139 -14.41 6.61 -12.85
CA MET A 139 -13.81 7.82 -13.44
C MET A 139 -13.51 7.66 -14.93
N ASN A 140 -13.03 6.48 -15.35
CA ASN A 140 -12.76 6.21 -16.75
C ASN A 140 -14.04 5.99 -17.57
N GLY A 141 -15.10 5.43 -16.96
CA GLY A 141 -16.40 5.24 -17.60
C GLY A 141 -17.22 6.53 -17.79
N SER A 142 -16.94 7.58 -17.01
CA SER A 142 -17.61 8.88 -17.13
C SER A 142 -16.96 9.82 -18.15
N GLY A 143 -15.89 9.39 -18.79
CA GLY A 143 -15.15 10.16 -19.82
C GLY A 143 -15.52 9.81 -21.28
N MET A 144 -16.66 9.12 -21.53
CA MET A 144 -17.23 8.89 -22.85
C MET A 144 -18.39 9.85 -23.14
#